data_c1b75f077bf1b1f9b5b3429fb3c4e2cb
#
_entry.id   c1b75f077bf1b1f9b5b3429fb3c4e2cb
#
_cell.length_a   1.000
_cell.length_b   1.000
_cell.length_c   1.000
_cell.angle_alpha   90.00
_cell.angle_beta   90.00
_cell.angle_gamma   90.00
#
_symmetry.space_group_name_H-M   'P 1'
#
loop_
_entity.id
_entity.type
_entity.pdbx_description
1 polymer ?
#
loop_
_entity_poly.entity_id
_entity_poly.type
_entity_poly.pdbx_seq_one_letter_code
_entity_poly.pdbx_strand_id
1 'polypeptide(L)'
;MASGPAMTMMRRRAALRWLACAGAAAASPAWALREAAEASTRLSQAQSRAFQAWMLRIVTAQIERGPSPRWTHRDCAGLVRFAVNEALAVHDARWLRANGIASDRRLPPELELDASQAALRNRWVQTGGTVGHFVTALALVQHNSRFVAREISQALPGDLLFFDQGDEQHLMVWMGARIAYHTGTVTPDDNGLRTVDIKQLTTWKDTRWQPASNNPNFAGVFRLSFLS
;
A
#
# COMPACT_ATOMS: atom_id res chain seq x y z
N MET A 1 85.24 50.24 -31.85
CA MET A 1 85.55 49.04 -32.61
C MET A 1 85.27 47.84 -31.72
N ALA A 2 84.69 46.91 -32.28
CA ALA A 2 84.28 45.59 -31.76
C ALA A 2 82.79 45.42 -31.38
N SER A 3 82.17 44.79 -32.30
CA SER A 3 80.82 44.27 -32.24
C SER A 3 80.68 43.04 -31.37
N GLY A 4 79.75 42.99 -30.49
CA GLY A 4 79.39 41.78 -29.76
C GLY A 4 78.11 41.16 -30.27
N PRO A 5 78.01 39.86 -30.34
CA PRO A 5 76.90 39.20 -30.96
C PRO A 5 75.62 39.10 -30.02
N ALA A 6 74.46 39.26 -30.59
CA ALA A 6 73.16 39.11 -29.95
C ALA A 6 72.87 37.64 -29.59
N MET A 7 72.58 37.37 -28.34
CA MET A 7 72.11 36.07 -27.88
C MET A 7 70.56 36.02 -27.95
N THR A 8 70.10 35.20 -28.82
CA THR A 8 68.66 34.93 -28.98
C THR A 8 68.13 34.07 -27.84
N MET A 9 67.33 34.67 -26.97
CA MET A 9 66.68 33.99 -25.84
C MET A 9 65.43 33.25 -26.31
N MET A 10 65.55 31.96 -26.44
CA MET A 10 64.46 31.05 -26.83
C MET A 10 63.56 30.83 -25.57
N ARG A 11 62.43 31.48 -25.57
CA ARG A 11 61.39 31.31 -24.53
C ARG A 11 60.68 30.00 -24.73
N ARG A 12 60.99 29.01 -23.88
CA ARG A 12 60.17 27.79 -23.72
C ARG A 12 58.95 28.11 -22.86
N ARG A 13 57.79 28.31 -23.45
CA ARG A 13 56.51 28.33 -22.75
C ARG A 13 55.98 26.91 -22.66
N ALA A 14 56.25 26.20 -21.60
CA ALA A 14 55.58 24.98 -21.23
C ALA A 14 54.18 25.37 -20.71
N ALA A 15 53.15 25.19 -21.54
CA ALA A 15 51.77 25.32 -21.09
C ALA A 15 51.36 24.03 -20.38
N LEU A 16 51.37 24.03 -19.06
CA LEU A 16 50.67 23.02 -18.27
C LEU A 16 49.16 23.24 -18.46
N ARG A 17 48.55 22.40 -19.28
CA ARG A 17 47.10 22.27 -19.31
C ARG A 17 46.69 21.35 -18.13
N TRP A 18 46.25 21.94 -17.04
CA TRP A 18 45.50 21.24 -16.00
C TRP A 18 44.10 20.94 -16.57
N LEU A 19 43.85 19.69 -16.91
CA LEU A 19 42.48 19.17 -17.11
C LEU A 19 41.86 19.04 -15.70
N ALA A 20 41.15 20.06 -15.28
CA ALA A 20 40.22 19.99 -14.18
C ALA A 20 39.00 19.18 -14.67
N CYS A 21 38.99 17.87 -14.47
CA CYS A 21 37.78 17.07 -14.51
C CYS A 21 36.92 17.47 -13.30
N ALA A 22 36.13 18.51 -13.47
CA ALA A 22 35.05 18.81 -12.54
C ALA A 22 34.01 17.70 -12.73
N GLY A 23 34.06 16.66 -11.91
CA GLY A 23 32.99 15.70 -11.76
C GLY A 23 31.77 16.43 -11.23
N ALA A 24 30.88 16.86 -12.12
CA ALA A 24 29.55 17.29 -11.75
C ALA A 24 28.82 16.06 -11.20
N ALA A 25 28.89 15.85 -9.88
CA ALA A 25 27.95 14.97 -9.20
C ALA A 25 26.57 15.61 -9.41
N ALA A 26 25.82 15.11 -10.39
CA ALA A 26 24.45 15.51 -10.64
C ALA A 26 23.65 15.05 -9.39
N ALA A 27 23.39 15.97 -8.48
CA ALA A 27 22.47 15.74 -7.37
C ALA A 27 21.11 15.45 -7.98
N SER A 28 20.66 14.21 -7.87
CA SER A 28 19.29 13.86 -8.31
C SER A 28 18.30 14.71 -7.53
N PRO A 29 17.35 15.37 -8.19
CA PRO A 29 16.37 16.19 -7.50
C PRO A 29 15.56 15.34 -6.52
N ALA A 30 15.14 15.90 -5.39
CA ALA A 30 14.46 15.17 -4.31
C ALA A 30 13.20 14.42 -4.79
N TRP A 31 12.49 14.96 -5.79
CA TRP A 31 11.35 14.28 -6.39
C TRP A 31 11.74 12.98 -7.12
N ALA A 32 12.88 12.95 -7.82
CA ALA A 32 13.34 11.76 -8.53
C ALA A 32 13.80 10.67 -7.55
N LEU A 33 14.40 11.05 -6.42
CA LEU A 33 14.74 10.11 -5.35
C LEU A 33 13.49 9.54 -4.68
N ARG A 34 12.46 10.36 -4.50
CA ARG A 34 11.17 9.94 -3.95
C ARG A 34 10.47 8.99 -4.92
N GLU A 35 10.38 9.32 -6.19
CA GLU A 35 9.79 8.46 -7.22
C GLU A 35 10.52 7.12 -7.36
N ALA A 36 11.85 7.12 -7.31
CA ALA A 36 12.65 5.89 -7.30
C ALA A 36 12.41 5.06 -6.04
N ALA A 37 12.26 5.68 -4.87
CA ALA A 37 11.94 5.00 -3.63
C ALA A 37 10.52 4.40 -3.64
N GLU A 38 9.54 5.13 -4.16
CA GLU A 38 8.16 4.65 -4.33
C GLU A 38 8.11 3.50 -5.36
N ALA A 39 8.87 3.58 -6.45
CA ALA A 39 8.98 2.50 -7.42
C ALA A 39 9.64 1.25 -6.84
N SER A 40 10.65 1.41 -5.97
CA SER A 40 11.36 0.28 -5.34
C SER A 40 10.49 -0.49 -4.33
N THR A 41 9.48 0.15 -3.73
CA THR A 41 8.56 -0.49 -2.78
C THR A 41 7.32 -1.07 -3.44
N ARG A 42 7.08 -0.78 -4.72
CA ARG A 42 5.91 -1.31 -5.43
C ARG A 42 6.04 -2.82 -5.67
N LEU A 43 4.97 -3.54 -5.38
CA LEU A 43 4.90 -4.98 -5.69
C LEU A 43 4.81 -5.19 -7.21
N SER A 44 5.46 -6.21 -7.72
CA SER A 44 5.27 -6.67 -9.11
C SER A 44 3.81 -7.12 -9.32
N GLN A 45 3.41 -7.31 -10.56
CA GLN A 45 2.06 -7.80 -10.86
C GLN A 45 1.79 -9.20 -10.27
N ALA A 46 2.81 -10.08 -10.26
CA ALA A 46 2.70 -11.40 -9.65
C ALA A 46 2.55 -11.31 -8.13
N GLN A 47 3.41 -10.50 -7.48
CA GLN A 47 3.32 -10.24 -6.04
C GLN A 47 2.00 -9.56 -5.65
N SER A 48 1.50 -8.61 -6.46
CA SER A 48 0.21 -7.95 -6.22
C SER A 48 -0.95 -8.95 -6.23
N ARG A 49 -0.97 -9.89 -7.18
CA ARG A 49 -1.97 -10.96 -7.22
C ARG A 49 -1.86 -11.89 -6.02
N ALA A 50 -0.65 -12.29 -5.65
CA ALA A 50 -0.41 -13.13 -4.47
C ALA A 50 -0.85 -12.41 -3.19
N PHE A 51 -0.49 -11.13 -3.02
CA PHE A 51 -0.93 -10.29 -1.91
C PHE A 51 -2.46 -10.21 -1.80
N GLN A 52 -3.15 -9.91 -2.90
CA GLN A 52 -4.60 -9.84 -2.93
C GLN A 52 -5.23 -11.18 -2.51
N ALA A 53 -4.71 -12.29 -3.01
CA ALA A 53 -5.19 -13.62 -2.64
C ALA A 53 -4.96 -13.92 -1.14
N TRP A 54 -3.80 -13.57 -0.59
CA TRP A 54 -3.53 -13.71 0.84
C TRP A 54 -4.41 -12.78 1.69
N MET A 55 -4.57 -11.52 1.30
CA MET A 55 -5.46 -10.58 1.97
C MET A 55 -6.89 -11.13 2.07
N LEU A 56 -7.43 -11.64 0.97
CA LEU A 56 -8.76 -12.26 0.96
C LEU A 56 -8.83 -13.52 1.84
N ARG A 57 -7.80 -14.37 1.80
CA ARG A 57 -7.74 -15.56 2.65
C ARG A 57 -7.75 -15.22 4.12
N ILE A 58 -7.00 -14.16 4.50
CA ILE A 58 -6.94 -13.67 5.88
C ILE A 58 -8.29 -13.09 6.31
N VAL A 59 -8.89 -12.21 5.50
CA VAL A 59 -10.21 -11.64 5.78
C VAL A 59 -11.27 -12.75 5.94
N THR A 60 -11.27 -13.74 5.04
CA THR A 60 -12.17 -14.89 5.13
C THR A 60 -11.96 -15.66 6.43
N ALA A 61 -10.70 -15.91 6.82
CA ALA A 61 -10.41 -16.61 8.09
C ALA A 61 -10.92 -15.84 9.31
N GLN A 62 -10.86 -14.48 9.30
CA GLN A 62 -11.43 -13.67 10.39
C GLN A 62 -12.96 -13.79 10.43
N ILE A 63 -13.63 -13.86 9.28
CA ILE A 63 -15.10 -14.02 9.20
C ILE A 63 -15.53 -15.39 9.71
N GLU A 64 -14.83 -16.44 9.29
CA GLU A 64 -15.20 -17.85 9.61
C GLU A 64 -14.91 -18.22 11.06
N ARG A 65 -13.86 -17.65 11.66
CA ARG A 65 -13.33 -18.08 12.97
C ARG A 65 -13.40 -17.02 14.06
N GLY A 66 -13.79 -15.84 13.68
CA GLY A 66 -13.75 -14.66 14.54
C GLY A 66 -12.39 -13.93 14.45
N PRO A 67 -12.34 -12.71 14.98
CA PRO A 67 -11.16 -11.86 14.95
C PRO A 67 -9.97 -12.47 15.70
N SER A 68 -8.81 -12.49 15.07
CA SER A 68 -7.56 -12.90 15.71
C SER A 68 -7.27 -12.09 16.97
N PRO A 69 -6.76 -12.70 18.06
CA PRO A 69 -6.29 -11.96 19.25
C PRO A 69 -5.21 -10.91 18.93
N ARG A 70 -4.47 -11.07 17.83
CA ARG A 70 -3.44 -10.12 17.38
C ARG A 70 -4.01 -8.89 16.68
N TRP A 71 -5.28 -8.90 16.31
CA TRP A 71 -5.97 -7.74 15.77
C TRP A 71 -6.49 -6.87 16.91
N THR A 72 -5.71 -5.87 17.30
CA THR A 72 -5.92 -5.06 18.49
C THR A 72 -6.97 -3.96 18.34
N HIS A 73 -7.01 -3.29 17.18
CA HIS A 73 -7.96 -2.21 16.88
C HIS A 73 -9.06 -2.70 15.97
N ARG A 74 -10.16 -3.14 16.55
CA ARG A 74 -11.29 -3.74 15.84
C ARG A 74 -12.26 -2.67 15.36
N ASP A 75 -11.91 -2.09 14.23
CA ASP A 75 -12.70 -1.13 13.45
C ASP A 75 -12.54 -1.40 11.95
N CYS A 76 -13.20 -0.64 11.09
CA CYS A 76 -13.15 -0.84 9.63
C CYS A 76 -11.75 -0.65 9.06
N ALA A 77 -11.00 0.36 9.50
CA ALA A 77 -9.62 0.56 9.11
C ALA A 77 -8.69 -0.51 9.72
N GLY A 78 -9.00 -0.97 10.93
CA GLY A 78 -8.31 -2.06 11.61
C GLY A 78 -8.38 -3.38 10.87
N LEU A 79 -9.52 -3.69 10.25
CA LEU A 79 -9.64 -4.86 9.37
C LEU A 79 -8.62 -4.79 8.23
N VAL A 80 -8.53 -3.64 7.57
CA VAL A 80 -7.59 -3.43 6.46
C VAL A 80 -6.15 -3.48 6.96
N ARG A 81 -5.82 -2.74 8.04
CA ARG A 81 -4.46 -2.75 8.62
C ARG A 81 -4.01 -4.15 8.99
N PHE A 82 -4.88 -4.92 9.67
CA PHE A 82 -4.58 -6.30 10.06
C PHE A 82 -4.38 -7.18 8.84
N ALA A 83 -5.33 -7.16 7.88
CA ALA A 83 -5.26 -8.01 6.69
C ALA A 83 -4.01 -7.71 5.84
N VAL A 84 -3.66 -6.44 5.65
CA VAL A 84 -2.46 -6.01 4.92
C VAL A 84 -1.19 -6.45 5.64
N ASN A 85 -1.12 -6.23 6.97
CA ASN A 85 0.02 -6.63 7.76
C ASN A 85 0.28 -8.15 7.71
N GLU A 86 -0.78 -8.92 7.80
CA GLU A 86 -0.68 -10.37 7.73
C GLU A 86 -0.39 -10.86 6.30
N ALA A 87 -0.94 -10.23 5.26
CA ALA A 87 -0.68 -10.58 3.86
C ALA A 87 0.76 -10.29 3.40
N LEU A 88 1.44 -9.34 4.05
CA LEU A 88 2.86 -9.02 3.82
C LEU A 88 3.80 -9.86 4.72
N ALA A 89 3.27 -10.75 5.55
CA ALA A 89 4.08 -11.65 6.36
C ALA A 89 4.63 -12.81 5.52
N VAL A 90 5.63 -13.52 6.07
CA VAL A 90 6.02 -14.83 5.55
C VAL A 90 5.02 -15.87 6.06
N HIS A 91 4.39 -16.61 5.16
CA HIS A 91 3.31 -17.55 5.48
C HIS A 91 3.84 -18.97 5.70
N ASP A 92 4.84 -19.10 6.59
CA ASP A 92 5.41 -20.38 6.97
C ASP A 92 4.42 -21.25 7.78
N ALA A 93 4.80 -22.49 8.07
CA ALA A 93 3.98 -23.43 8.83
C ALA A 93 3.62 -22.92 10.24
N ARG A 94 4.48 -22.09 10.86
CA ARG A 94 4.22 -21.47 12.17
C ARG A 94 3.13 -20.41 12.03
N TRP A 95 3.25 -19.54 11.02
CA TRP A 95 2.26 -18.50 10.73
C TRP A 95 0.90 -19.11 10.38
N LEU A 96 0.87 -20.15 9.53
CA LEU A 96 -0.37 -20.86 9.15
C LEU A 96 -1.09 -21.40 10.39
N ARG A 97 -0.36 -22.11 11.26
CA ARG A 97 -0.93 -22.62 12.53
C ARG A 97 -1.45 -21.50 13.42
N ALA A 98 -0.70 -20.40 13.58
CA ALA A 98 -1.08 -19.28 14.41
C ALA A 98 -2.34 -18.56 13.90
N ASN A 99 -2.62 -18.63 12.60
CA ASN A 99 -3.81 -18.06 11.97
C ASN A 99 -4.92 -19.11 11.74
N GLY A 100 -4.69 -20.36 12.14
CA GLY A 100 -5.63 -21.47 11.94
C GLY A 100 -5.90 -21.76 10.45
N ILE A 101 -5.01 -21.40 9.55
CA ILE A 101 -5.16 -21.63 8.12
C ILE A 101 -4.55 -23.00 7.79
N ALA A 102 -5.36 -23.87 7.15
CA ALA A 102 -4.88 -25.18 6.75
C ALA A 102 -3.79 -25.06 5.67
N SER A 103 -2.73 -25.85 5.83
CA SER A 103 -1.70 -26.00 4.80
C SER A 103 -2.20 -26.97 3.73
N ASP A 104 -2.78 -26.44 2.67
CA ASP A 104 -3.29 -27.22 1.55
C ASP A 104 -2.85 -26.62 0.19
N ARG A 105 -3.17 -27.32 -0.90
CA ARG A 105 -2.81 -26.91 -2.26
C ARG A 105 -3.54 -25.65 -2.77
N ARG A 106 -4.46 -25.09 -1.98
CA ARG A 106 -5.22 -23.88 -2.31
C ARG A 106 -4.63 -22.63 -1.68
N LEU A 107 -3.50 -22.75 -0.97
CA LEU A 107 -2.80 -21.58 -0.47
C LEU A 107 -2.32 -20.71 -1.64
N PRO A 108 -2.44 -19.39 -1.51
CA PRO A 108 -1.81 -18.48 -2.46
C PRO A 108 -0.29 -18.69 -2.49
N PRO A 109 0.39 -18.37 -3.60
CA PRO A 109 1.85 -18.40 -3.65
C PRO A 109 2.43 -17.35 -2.68
N GLU A 110 3.65 -17.61 -2.18
CA GLU A 110 4.40 -16.63 -1.39
C GLU A 110 4.76 -15.40 -2.23
N LEU A 111 4.86 -14.26 -1.54
CA LEU A 111 5.12 -12.98 -2.20
C LEU A 111 6.58 -12.81 -2.62
N GLU A 112 7.50 -13.48 -1.95
CA GLU A 112 8.96 -13.35 -2.18
C GLU A 112 9.40 -11.87 -2.18
N LEU A 113 9.09 -11.17 -1.08
CA LEU A 113 9.34 -9.74 -0.92
C LEU A 113 10.83 -9.46 -0.71
N ASP A 114 11.36 -8.46 -1.39
CA ASP A 114 12.66 -7.88 -1.02
C ASP A 114 12.58 -7.07 0.29
N ALA A 115 13.73 -6.60 0.78
CA ALA A 115 13.80 -5.89 2.04
C ALA A 115 12.97 -4.59 2.06
N SER A 116 12.88 -3.88 0.94
CA SER A 116 12.11 -2.63 0.82
C SER A 116 10.61 -2.90 0.81
N GLN A 117 10.18 -3.94 0.12
CA GLN A 117 8.80 -4.40 0.07
C GLN A 117 8.35 -5.00 1.42
N ALA A 118 9.20 -5.80 2.07
CA ALA A 118 8.93 -6.32 3.41
C ALA A 118 8.78 -5.22 4.46
N ALA A 119 9.46 -4.09 4.28
CA ALA A 119 9.37 -2.93 5.14
C ALA A 119 8.02 -2.17 5.03
N LEU A 120 7.17 -2.49 4.04
CA LEU A 120 5.78 -1.97 3.96
C LEU A 120 4.92 -2.47 5.11
N ARG A 121 5.28 -3.59 5.70
CA ARG A 121 4.55 -4.19 6.81
C ARG A 121 4.48 -3.24 8.01
N ASN A 122 3.27 -2.97 8.52
CA ASN A 122 3.02 -2.02 9.63
C ASN A 122 3.53 -0.58 9.37
N ARG A 123 3.65 -0.17 8.13
CA ARG A 123 4.07 1.18 7.78
C ARG A 123 2.99 1.91 7.01
N TRP A 124 2.41 2.90 7.67
CA TRP A 124 1.33 3.71 7.12
C TRP A 124 1.71 5.18 7.15
N VAL A 125 1.49 5.87 6.04
CA VAL A 125 1.60 7.32 6.00
C VAL A 125 0.36 7.90 6.70
N GLN A 126 0.60 8.66 7.75
CA GLN A 126 -0.43 9.30 8.56
C GLN A 126 -0.75 10.70 8.03
N THR A 127 -1.82 11.30 8.54
CA THR A 127 -2.09 12.72 8.33
C THR A 127 -0.88 13.55 8.80
N GLY A 128 -0.40 14.45 7.92
CA GLY A 128 0.83 15.22 8.18
C GLY A 128 2.11 14.57 7.63
N GLY A 129 2.03 13.39 6.98
CA GLY A 129 3.15 12.78 6.26
C GLY A 129 4.11 11.96 7.12
N THR A 130 3.86 11.83 8.42
CA THR A 130 4.64 10.92 9.28
C THR A 130 4.29 9.47 8.98
N VAL A 131 5.22 8.55 9.27
CA VAL A 131 5.01 7.11 9.10
C VAL A 131 4.85 6.45 10.46
N GLY A 132 3.82 5.62 10.60
CA GLY A 132 3.52 4.92 11.85
C GLY A 132 2.82 3.58 11.64
N HIS A 133 2.51 2.92 12.76
CA HIS A 133 1.84 1.61 12.75
C HIS A 133 0.31 1.70 12.70
N PHE A 134 -0.22 2.89 12.89
CA PHE A 134 -1.66 3.15 12.90
C PHE A 134 -2.01 4.16 11.80
N VAL A 135 -3.18 3.98 11.20
CA VAL A 135 -3.76 4.92 10.23
C VAL A 135 -5.28 4.88 10.35
N THR A 136 -5.92 6.05 10.24
CA THR A 136 -7.39 6.17 10.17
C THR A 136 -7.89 5.75 8.80
N ALA A 137 -9.21 5.53 8.65
CA ALA A 137 -9.83 5.20 7.37
C ALA A 137 -9.55 6.27 6.31
N LEU A 138 -9.70 7.54 6.67
CA LEU A 138 -9.45 8.67 5.78
C LEU A 138 -7.98 8.74 5.33
N ALA A 139 -7.03 8.67 6.26
CA ALA A 139 -5.60 8.73 5.93
C ALA A 139 -5.13 7.49 5.14
N LEU A 140 -5.74 6.33 5.36
CA LEU A 140 -5.48 5.12 4.58
C LEU A 140 -5.84 5.35 3.11
N VAL A 141 -6.98 5.97 2.85
CA VAL A 141 -7.44 6.28 1.50
C VAL A 141 -6.62 7.42 0.88
N GLN A 142 -6.39 8.50 1.60
CA GLN A 142 -5.75 9.70 1.08
C GLN A 142 -4.25 9.54 0.83
N HIS A 143 -3.55 8.77 1.68
CA HIS A 143 -2.08 8.72 1.67
C HIS A 143 -1.52 7.33 1.35
N ASN A 144 -2.33 6.27 1.46
CA ASN A 144 -1.85 4.89 1.30
C ASN A 144 -2.57 4.13 0.18
N SER A 145 -3.46 4.80 -0.54
CA SER A 145 -4.22 4.20 -1.63
C SER A 145 -4.31 5.15 -2.82
N ARG A 146 -4.61 4.60 -3.99
CA ARG A 146 -4.97 5.38 -5.17
C ARG A 146 -6.43 5.16 -5.53
N PHE A 147 -7.07 6.18 -6.03
CA PHE A 147 -8.43 6.09 -6.59
C PHE A 147 -8.43 5.20 -7.84
N VAL A 148 -9.41 4.33 -7.97
CA VAL A 148 -9.61 3.46 -9.13
C VAL A 148 -10.79 3.96 -9.96
N ALA A 149 -11.99 3.98 -9.38
CA ALA A 149 -13.23 4.38 -10.04
C ALA A 149 -14.35 4.63 -9.03
N ARG A 150 -15.45 5.17 -9.50
CA ARG A 150 -16.72 5.16 -8.74
C ARG A 150 -17.61 3.97 -9.07
N GLU A 151 -17.27 3.20 -10.08
CA GLU A 151 -18.00 2.01 -10.51
C GLU A 151 -17.37 0.76 -9.89
N ILE A 152 -18.16 0.02 -9.13
CA ILE A 152 -17.70 -1.22 -8.48
C ILE A 152 -17.26 -2.29 -9.48
N SER A 153 -17.74 -2.22 -10.73
CA SER A 153 -17.31 -3.12 -11.81
C SER A 153 -15.81 -3.04 -12.13
N GLN A 154 -15.15 -1.94 -11.74
CA GLN A 154 -13.71 -1.74 -11.91
C GLN A 154 -12.89 -2.26 -10.72
N ALA A 155 -13.57 -2.69 -9.64
CA ALA A 155 -12.90 -3.18 -8.46
C ALA A 155 -12.32 -4.59 -8.68
N LEU A 156 -11.08 -4.78 -8.26
CA LEU A 156 -10.45 -6.09 -8.13
C LEU A 156 -10.57 -6.60 -6.70
N PRO A 157 -10.62 -7.92 -6.49
CA PRO A 157 -10.61 -8.48 -5.15
C PRO A 157 -9.44 -7.95 -4.31
N GLY A 158 -9.71 -7.47 -3.09
CA GLY A 158 -8.75 -6.80 -2.22
C GLY A 158 -8.74 -5.28 -2.34
N ASP A 159 -9.49 -4.70 -3.28
CA ASP A 159 -9.71 -3.24 -3.31
C ASP A 159 -10.61 -2.80 -2.15
N LEU A 160 -10.53 -1.54 -1.81
CA LEU A 160 -11.26 -0.91 -0.73
C LEU A 160 -12.42 -0.09 -1.29
N LEU A 161 -13.59 -0.26 -0.70
CA LEU A 161 -14.73 0.60 -0.93
C LEU A 161 -14.77 1.63 0.18
N PHE A 162 -14.70 2.91 -0.17
CA PHE A 162 -14.68 3.99 0.81
C PHE A 162 -15.97 4.78 0.77
N PHE A 163 -16.56 4.97 1.96
CA PHE A 163 -17.74 5.76 2.19
C PHE A 163 -17.39 6.91 3.12
N ASP A 164 -17.79 8.11 2.75
CA ASP A 164 -17.60 9.32 3.52
C ASP A 164 -18.96 10.00 3.75
N GLN A 165 -19.38 10.07 5.00
CA GLN A 165 -20.63 10.70 5.43
C GLN A 165 -20.37 11.98 6.22
N GLY A 166 -19.22 12.61 6.00
CA GLY A 166 -18.77 13.77 6.76
C GLY A 166 -18.04 13.35 8.03
N ASP A 167 -18.73 13.27 9.14
CA ASP A 167 -18.13 12.91 10.43
C ASP A 167 -17.81 11.41 10.55
N GLU A 168 -18.47 10.58 9.75
CA GLU A 168 -18.29 9.12 9.75
C GLU A 168 -17.68 8.65 8.43
N GLN A 169 -16.49 8.05 8.51
CA GLN A 169 -15.86 7.37 7.39
C GLN A 169 -15.89 5.86 7.59
N HIS A 170 -16.12 5.15 6.50
CA HIS A 170 -16.17 3.70 6.53
C HIS A 170 -15.41 3.06 5.39
N LEU A 171 -14.68 1.98 5.72
CA LEU A 171 -13.98 1.14 4.76
C LEU A 171 -14.58 -0.25 4.72
N MET A 172 -14.74 -0.76 3.51
CA MET A 172 -15.12 -2.14 3.26
C MET A 172 -14.12 -2.78 2.31
N VAL A 173 -13.88 -4.08 2.45
CA VAL A 173 -12.98 -4.83 1.57
C VAL A 173 -13.81 -5.53 0.51
N TRP A 174 -13.52 -5.26 -0.76
CA TRP A 174 -14.13 -5.94 -1.89
C TRP A 174 -13.55 -7.34 -2.07
N MET A 175 -14.38 -8.37 -2.06
CA MET A 175 -13.98 -9.77 -2.16
C MET A 175 -14.37 -10.44 -3.49
N GLY A 176 -14.76 -9.64 -4.49
CA GLY A 176 -15.18 -10.10 -5.81
C GLY A 176 -16.71 -10.18 -6.01
N ALA A 177 -17.45 -10.81 -5.12
CA ALA A 177 -18.93 -10.84 -5.15
C ALA A 177 -19.53 -10.42 -3.80
N ARG A 178 -18.71 -10.38 -2.78
CA ARG A 178 -19.04 -10.04 -1.40
C ARG A 178 -18.22 -8.86 -0.94
N ILE A 179 -18.70 -8.24 0.11
CA ILE A 179 -18.01 -7.17 0.82
C ILE A 179 -17.79 -7.66 2.25
N ALA A 180 -16.59 -7.48 2.78
CA ALA A 180 -16.28 -7.66 4.19
C ALA A 180 -16.08 -6.29 4.86
N TYR A 181 -16.65 -6.12 6.05
CA TYR A 181 -16.55 -4.87 6.80
C TYR A 181 -16.65 -5.11 8.31
N HIS A 182 -16.26 -4.11 9.08
CA HIS A 182 -16.42 -4.11 10.53
C HIS A 182 -17.31 -2.94 10.94
N THR A 183 -18.33 -3.19 11.75
CA THR A 183 -19.34 -2.18 12.15
C THR A 183 -18.80 -1.04 13.04
N GLY A 184 -17.58 -1.18 13.55
CA GLY A 184 -17.01 -0.27 14.54
C GLY A 184 -17.40 -0.59 15.99
N THR A 185 -18.43 -1.43 16.18
CA THR A 185 -18.93 -1.83 17.51
C THR A 185 -18.50 -3.25 17.82
N VAL A 186 -18.03 -3.47 19.04
CA VAL A 186 -17.71 -4.79 19.60
C VAL A 186 -18.43 -4.93 20.94
N THR A 187 -19.17 -6.01 21.11
CA THR A 187 -19.82 -6.39 22.38
C THR A 187 -19.42 -7.82 22.76
N PRO A 188 -19.73 -8.31 23.97
CA PRO A 188 -19.47 -9.71 24.30
C PRO A 188 -20.07 -10.73 23.32
N ASP A 189 -21.22 -10.41 22.75
CA ASP A 189 -21.97 -11.29 21.84
C ASP A 189 -21.78 -10.95 20.35
N ASP A 190 -21.07 -9.86 20.04
CA ASP A 190 -20.89 -9.36 18.67
C ASP A 190 -19.49 -8.81 18.45
N ASN A 191 -18.74 -9.49 17.60
CA ASN A 191 -17.38 -9.08 17.25
C ASN A 191 -17.31 -7.95 16.20
N GLY A 192 -18.46 -7.46 15.70
CA GLY A 192 -18.57 -6.38 14.74
C GLY A 192 -18.21 -6.72 13.28
N LEU A 193 -17.68 -7.92 13.02
CA LEU A 193 -17.24 -8.31 11.69
C LEU A 193 -18.42 -8.88 10.88
N ARG A 194 -18.56 -8.43 9.63
CA ARG A 194 -19.66 -8.77 8.74
C ARG A 194 -19.18 -9.08 7.33
N THR A 195 -20.00 -9.85 6.64
CA THR A 195 -19.93 -10.00 5.18
C THR A 195 -21.33 -9.91 4.58
N VAL A 196 -21.43 -9.34 3.40
CA VAL A 196 -22.68 -9.21 2.66
C VAL A 196 -22.42 -9.39 1.16
N ASP A 197 -23.33 -10.09 0.48
CA ASP A 197 -23.30 -10.15 -0.98
C ASP A 197 -23.67 -8.79 -1.58
N ILE A 198 -22.99 -8.39 -2.65
CA ILE A 198 -23.25 -7.11 -3.31
C ILE A 198 -24.71 -6.98 -3.75
N LYS A 199 -25.30 -8.07 -4.25
CA LYS A 199 -26.72 -8.10 -4.65
C LYS A 199 -27.66 -7.82 -3.46
N GLN A 200 -27.35 -8.36 -2.30
CA GLN A 200 -28.09 -8.12 -1.07
C GLN A 200 -27.91 -6.67 -0.60
N LEU A 201 -26.67 -6.16 -0.62
CA LEU A 201 -26.38 -4.78 -0.20
C LEU A 201 -27.16 -3.74 -1.03
N THR A 202 -27.30 -3.97 -2.33
CA THR A 202 -28.07 -3.07 -3.22
C THR A 202 -29.58 -3.10 -2.97
N THR A 203 -30.10 -4.06 -2.20
CA THR A 203 -31.51 -4.11 -1.78
C THR A 203 -31.78 -3.51 -0.41
N TRP A 204 -30.76 -3.07 0.31
CA TRP A 204 -30.94 -2.47 1.62
C TRP A 204 -31.74 -1.18 1.53
N LYS A 205 -32.61 -0.97 2.51
CA LYS A 205 -33.39 0.28 2.65
C LYS A 205 -32.48 1.48 2.93
N ASP A 206 -31.39 1.25 3.68
CA ASP A 206 -30.36 2.24 3.93
C ASP A 206 -29.39 2.30 2.75
N THR A 207 -29.67 3.21 1.84
CA THR A 207 -28.91 3.40 0.60
C THR A 207 -27.54 4.06 0.83
N ARG A 208 -27.25 4.59 2.03
CA ARG A 208 -25.98 5.26 2.35
C ARG A 208 -24.76 4.35 2.13
N TRP A 209 -24.95 3.04 2.25
CA TRP A 209 -23.89 2.04 2.13
C TRP A 209 -23.87 1.34 0.77
N GLN A 210 -24.68 1.76 -0.18
CA GLN A 210 -24.66 1.18 -1.52
C GLN A 210 -23.49 1.72 -2.32
N PRO A 211 -22.60 0.84 -2.86
CA PRO A 211 -21.44 1.28 -3.65
C PRO A 211 -21.87 1.59 -5.09
N ALA A 212 -22.69 2.60 -5.24
CA ALA A 212 -23.23 3.08 -6.51
C ALA A 212 -22.69 4.47 -6.82
N SER A 213 -22.35 4.74 -8.08
CA SER A 213 -21.75 6.00 -8.51
C SER A 213 -22.63 7.23 -8.26
N ASN A 214 -23.95 7.03 -8.17
CA ASN A 214 -24.92 8.07 -7.82
C ASN A 214 -25.13 8.25 -6.30
N ASN A 215 -24.56 7.37 -5.46
CA ASN A 215 -24.59 7.55 -4.00
C ASN A 215 -23.57 8.63 -3.59
N PRO A 216 -23.99 9.79 -3.03
CA PRO A 216 -23.06 10.85 -2.63
C PRO A 216 -22.07 10.40 -1.56
N ASN A 217 -22.46 9.45 -0.69
CA ASN A 217 -21.60 8.94 0.37
C ASN A 217 -20.54 7.95 -0.12
N PHE A 218 -20.75 7.33 -1.29
CA PHE A 218 -19.75 6.45 -1.87
C PHE A 218 -18.65 7.25 -2.57
N ALA A 219 -17.52 7.43 -1.92
CA ALA A 219 -16.39 8.15 -2.49
C ALA A 219 -15.72 7.36 -3.64
N GLY A 220 -15.79 6.02 -3.62
CA GLY A 220 -15.31 5.18 -4.72
C GLY A 220 -14.55 3.94 -4.29
N VAL A 221 -13.93 3.34 -5.28
CA VAL A 221 -13.03 2.19 -5.17
C VAL A 221 -11.60 2.70 -5.07
N PHE A 222 -10.85 2.18 -4.11
CA PHE A 222 -9.45 2.55 -3.88
C PHE A 222 -8.59 1.30 -3.82
N ARG A 223 -7.37 1.41 -4.33
CA ARG A 223 -6.37 0.34 -4.31
C ARG A 223 -5.13 0.78 -3.56
N LEU A 224 -4.58 -0.09 -2.72
CA LEU A 224 -3.34 0.21 -1.99
C LEU A 224 -2.23 0.63 -2.95
N SER A 225 -1.53 1.72 -2.64
CA SER A 225 -0.61 2.39 -3.56
C SER A 225 0.59 1.54 -3.98
N PHE A 226 1.00 0.59 -3.14
CA PHE A 226 2.11 -0.32 -3.42
C PHE A 226 1.74 -1.48 -4.38
N LEU A 227 0.46 -1.66 -4.72
CA LEU A 227 0.01 -2.67 -5.70
C LEU A 227 0.17 -2.15 -7.13
N SER A 228 0.57 -3.04 -8.03
CA SER A 228 0.62 -2.78 -9.47
C SER A 228 -0.75 -2.78 -10.11
#